data_2cd281ca2ab681aebae2664946d3ab15
#
_entry.id   2cd281ca2ab681aebae2664946d3ab15
#
_cell.length_a   1.000
_cell.length_b   1.000
_cell.length_c   1.000
_cell.angle_alpha   90.00
_cell.angle_beta   90.00
_cell.angle_gamma   90.00
#
_symmetry.space_group_name_H-M   'P 1'
#
loop_
_entity.id
_entity.type
_entity.pdbx_description
1 polymer ?
#
loop_
_entity_poly.entity_id
_entity_poly.type
_entity_poly.pdbx_seq_one_letter_code
_entity_poly.pdbx_strand_id
1 'polypeptide(L)'
;NAEQRLIEKFYKKGFVESEQYNRYSEQEEAYKNFKKLNEIKTIQTENKKQQLKDFLKKPNPDLKKVAKLIETEDQENLERLANECKYEGYIKKQLREIKRNEKNLKKLIPETINFEEIEGLSAEVKEKLSASRPKTIGDASRIEGITPAAISLITVAIAKNRNRDVT
;
A
#
# COMPACT_ATOMS: atom_id res chain seq x y z
N ASN A 1 8.12 -4.23 -10.49
CA ASN A 1 9.41 -4.64 -11.00
C ASN A 1 10.45 -3.55 -10.68
N ALA A 2 11.66 -3.95 -10.26
CA ALA A 2 12.73 -2.99 -9.90
C ALA A 2 13.15 -2.16 -11.13
N GLU A 3 13.22 -2.79 -12.29
CA GLU A 3 13.55 -2.14 -13.55
C GLU A 3 12.58 -0.99 -13.87
N GLN A 4 11.28 -1.24 -13.84
CA GLN A 4 10.25 -0.23 -14.09
C GLN A 4 10.36 1.01 -13.19
N ARG A 5 10.77 0.79 -11.94
CA ARG A 5 10.85 1.87 -10.95
C ARG A 5 12.15 2.67 -11.05
N LEU A 6 13.20 2.04 -11.55
CA LEU A 6 14.56 2.59 -11.48
C LEU A 6 15.09 3.08 -12.83
N ILE A 7 14.63 2.50 -13.96
CA ILE A 7 15.19 2.78 -15.28
C ILE A 7 15.14 4.27 -15.65
N GLU A 8 14.03 4.95 -15.38
CA GLU A 8 13.90 6.38 -15.64
C GLU A 8 14.87 7.22 -14.80
N LYS A 9 15.07 6.83 -13.54
CA LYS A 9 16.02 7.51 -12.65
C LYS A 9 17.46 7.30 -13.08
N PHE A 10 17.79 6.09 -13.52
CA PHE A 10 19.12 5.74 -14.00
C PHE A 10 19.42 6.36 -15.36
N TYR A 11 18.44 6.43 -16.26
CA TYR A 11 18.57 7.16 -17.52
C TYR A 11 18.86 8.64 -17.29
N LYS A 12 18.09 9.32 -16.42
CA LYS A 12 18.33 10.73 -16.06
C LYS A 12 19.70 10.99 -15.44
N LYS A 13 20.32 9.97 -14.83
CA LYS A 13 21.66 10.03 -14.24
C LYS A 13 22.76 9.55 -15.19
N GLY A 14 22.45 9.18 -16.44
CA GLY A 14 23.40 8.71 -17.43
C GLY A 14 23.93 7.29 -17.23
N PHE A 15 23.27 6.47 -16.39
CA PHE A 15 23.64 5.06 -16.16
C PHE A 15 22.97 4.07 -17.12
N VAL A 16 22.05 4.52 -17.94
CA VAL A 16 21.34 3.72 -18.93
C VAL A 16 21.46 4.41 -20.28
N GLU A 17 21.82 3.66 -21.31
CA GLU A 17 21.93 4.18 -22.67
C GLU A 17 20.55 4.52 -23.26
N SER A 18 20.52 5.50 -24.18
CA SER A 18 19.28 5.95 -24.82
C SER A 18 18.54 4.81 -25.55
N GLU A 19 19.28 3.90 -26.19
CA GLU A 19 18.70 2.77 -26.91
C GLU A 19 17.96 1.82 -25.93
N GLN A 20 18.58 1.51 -24.80
CA GLN A 20 17.98 0.66 -23.78
C GLN A 20 16.75 1.32 -23.16
N TYR A 21 16.82 2.63 -22.90
CA TYR A 21 15.67 3.38 -22.38
C TYR A 21 14.51 3.43 -23.37
N ASN A 22 14.80 3.62 -24.66
CA ASN A 22 13.76 3.65 -25.70
C ASN A 22 13.07 2.31 -25.85
N ARG A 23 13.81 1.20 -25.90
CA ARG A 23 13.20 -0.16 -25.91
C ARG A 23 12.28 -0.37 -24.72
N TYR A 24 12.72 0.01 -23.54
CA TYR A 24 11.88 -0.09 -22.34
C TYR A 24 10.62 0.76 -22.46
N SER A 25 10.75 2.00 -22.94
CA SER A 25 9.62 2.92 -23.13
C SER A 25 8.59 2.37 -24.11
N GLU A 26 9.03 1.77 -25.21
CA GLU A 26 8.16 1.12 -26.20
C GLU A 26 7.42 -0.09 -25.61
N GLN A 27 8.11 -0.93 -24.84
CA GLN A 27 7.49 -2.08 -24.15
C GLN A 27 6.45 -1.63 -23.12
N GLU A 28 6.74 -0.56 -22.36
CA GLU A 28 5.79 -0.01 -21.39
C GLU A 28 4.56 0.59 -22.07
N GLU A 29 4.73 1.24 -23.21
CA GLU A 29 3.61 1.79 -23.98
C GLU A 29 2.76 0.66 -24.59
N ALA A 30 3.39 -0.36 -25.15
CA ALA A 30 2.71 -1.54 -25.65
C ALA A 30 1.89 -2.23 -24.54
N TYR A 31 2.49 -2.39 -23.37
CA TYR A 31 1.77 -2.94 -22.21
C TYR A 31 0.60 -2.05 -21.75
N LYS A 32 0.77 -0.74 -21.69
CA LYS A 32 -0.32 0.19 -21.33
C LYS A 32 -1.50 0.07 -22.28
N ASN A 33 -1.22 -0.03 -23.58
CA ASN A 33 -2.23 -0.21 -24.63
C ASN A 33 -2.92 -1.57 -24.48
N PHE A 34 -2.15 -2.65 -24.30
CA PHE A 34 -2.69 -3.98 -24.05
C PHE A 34 -3.60 -4.00 -22.82
N LYS A 35 -3.16 -3.42 -21.72
CA LYS A 35 -3.94 -3.32 -20.48
C LYS A 35 -5.24 -2.57 -20.69
N LYS A 36 -5.19 -1.38 -21.32
CA LYS A 36 -6.37 -0.56 -21.60
C LYS A 36 -7.43 -1.31 -22.42
N LEU A 37 -7.01 -2.07 -23.44
CA LEU A 37 -7.90 -2.84 -24.29
C LEU A 37 -8.55 -4.01 -23.55
N ASN A 38 -7.85 -4.62 -22.61
CA ASN A 38 -8.27 -5.85 -21.95
C ASN A 38 -8.84 -5.66 -20.53
N GLU A 39 -8.61 -4.51 -19.87
CA GLU A 39 -9.05 -4.28 -18.48
C GLU A 39 -10.57 -4.35 -18.30
N ILE A 40 -11.33 -3.91 -19.33
CA ILE A 40 -12.80 -3.89 -19.33
C ILE A 40 -13.40 -5.08 -20.07
N LYS A 41 -12.56 -5.94 -20.69
CA LYS A 41 -13.04 -7.05 -21.51
C LYS A 41 -13.80 -8.07 -20.67
N THR A 42 -14.91 -8.52 -21.20
CA THR A 42 -15.72 -9.59 -20.60
C THR A 42 -15.47 -10.88 -21.37
N ILE A 43 -15.22 -11.97 -20.65
CA ILE A 43 -15.00 -13.28 -21.22
C ILE A 43 -16.17 -14.21 -20.87
N GLN A 44 -16.51 -15.08 -21.82
CA GLN A 44 -17.47 -16.16 -21.61
C GLN A 44 -16.68 -17.41 -21.21
N THR A 45 -16.94 -17.89 -20.00
CA THR A 45 -16.46 -19.20 -19.54
C THR A 45 -17.61 -20.21 -19.59
N GLU A 46 -17.33 -21.48 -19.45
CA GLU A 46 -18.35 -22.56 -19.51
C GLU A 46 -19.54 -22.32 -18.58
N ASN A 47 -19.30 -21.69 -17.44
CA ASN A 47 -20.32 -21.54 -16.39
C ASN A 47 -20.91 -20.13 -16.31
N LYS A 48 -20.21 -19.08 -16.79
CA LYS A 48 -20.71 -17.71 -16.70
C LYS A 48 -19.92 -16.70 -17.54
N LYS A 49 -20.58 -15.58 -17.81
CA LYS A 49 -19.97 -14.37 -18.33
C LYS A 49 -19.37 -13.57 -17.16
N GLN A 50 -18.10 -13.18 -17.22
CA GLN A 50 -17.41 -12.45 -16.17
C GLN A 50 -16.33 -11.53 -16.75
N GLN A 51 -15.92 -10.51 -15.98
CA GLN A 51 -14.82 -9.66 -16.40
C GLN A 51 -13.50 -10.44 -16.43
N LEU A 52 -12.68 -10.17 -17.43
CA LEU A 52 -11.34 -10.76 -17.54
C LEU A 52 -10.53 -10.57 -16.27
N LYS A 53 -10.56 -9.35 -15.70
CA LYS A 53 -9.88 -9.00 -14.46
C LYS A 53 -10.24 -9.92 -13.29
N ASP A 54 -11.53 -10.26 -13.13
CA ASP A 54 -11.98 -11.14 -12.05
C ASP A 54 -11.56 -12.59 -12.27
N PHE A 55 -11.48 -13.01 -13.54
CA PHE A 55 -10.95 -14.32 -13.87
C PHE A 55 -9.46 -14.42 -13.54
N LEU A 56 -8.67 -13.39 -13.88
CA LEU A 56 -7.23 -13.35 -13.62
C LEU A 56 -6.85 -13.27 -12.13
N LYS A 57 -7.78 -12.86 -11.26
CA LYS A 57 -7.57 -12.88 -9.79
C LYS A 57 -7.62 -14.28 -9.18
N LYS A 58 -8.10 -15.28 -9.90
CA LYS A 58 -8.17 -16.66 -9.40
C LYS A 58 -6.77 -17.24 -9.16
N PRO A 59 -6.63 -18.17 -8.21
CA PRO A 59 -5.40 -18.95 -8.10
C PRO A 59 -5.15 -19.71 -9.40
N ASN A 60 -3.95 -19.56 -9.98
CA ASN A 60 -3.51 -20.26 -11.19
C ASN A 60 -4.53 -20.20 -12.36
N PRO A 61 -4.83 -19.01 -12.89
CA PRO A 61 -5.72 -18.91 -14.05
C PRO A 61 -5.07 -19.57 -15.26
N ASP A 62 -5.85 -20.31 -16.06
CA ASP A 62 -5.36 -20.89 -17.32
C ASP A 62 -5.16 -19.76 -18.36
N LEU A 63 -3.93 -19.26 -18.44
CA LEU A 63 -3.58 -18.15 -19.34
C LEU A 63 -3.65 -18.56 -20.82
N LYS A 64 -3.43 -19.84 -21.15
CA LYS A 64 -3.58 -20.33 -22.55
C LYS A 64 -5.04 -20.27 -22.99
N LYS A 65 -5.96 -20.67 -22.10
CA LYS A 65 -7.40 -20.53 -22.34
C LYS A 65 -7.82 -19.07 -22.46
N VAL A 66 -7.27 -18.21 -21.59
CA VAL A 66 -7.53 -16.76 -21.62
C VAL A 66 -7.01 -16.13 -22.91
N ALA A 67 -5.79 -16.46 -23.35
CA ALA A 67 -5.21 -15.94 -24.59
C ALA A 67 -6.10 -16.22 -25.80
N LYS A 68 -6.66 -17.44 -25.89
CA LYS A 68 -7.62 -17.80 -26.93
C LYS A 68 -8.94 -17.02 -26.82
N LEU A 69 -9.46 -16.81 -25.62
CA LEU A 69 -10.72 -16.10 -25.40
C LEU A 69 -10.64 -14.61 -25.70
N ILE A 70 -9.48 -14.00 -25.53
CA ILE A 70 -9.27 -12.58 -25.84
C ILE A 70 -8.58 -12.36 -27.20
N GLU A 71 -8.29 -13.46 -27.91
CA GLU A 71 -7.66 -13.45 -29.24
C GLU A 71 -6.32 -12.72 -29.23
N THR A 72 -5.43 -13.09 -28.32
CA THR A 72 -4.10 -12.51 -28.21
C THR A 72 -3.01 -13.56 -28.31
N GLU A 73 -1.92 -13.22 -28.99
CA GLU A 73 -0.68 -13.99 -29.02
C GLU A 73 0.36 -13.42 -28.04
N ASP A 74 0.09 -12.26 -27.47
CA ASP A 74 0.97 -11.55 -26.53
C ASP A 74 0.89 -12.16 -25.14
N GLN A 75 1.60 -13.26 -24.95
CA GLN A 75 1.62 -14.00 -23.69
C GLN A 75 2.34 -13.21 -22.58
N GLU A 76 3.38 -12.46 -22.91
CA GLU A 76 4.16 -11.70 -21.94
C GLU A 76 3.30 -10.63 -21.27
N ASN A 77 2.60 -9.82 -22.05
CA ASN A 77 1.71 -8.80 -21.51
C ASN A 77 0.49 -9.39 -20.82
N LEU A 78 0.01 -10.56 -21.23
CA LEU A 78 -1.06 -11.28 -20.54
C LEU A 78 -0.62 -11.79 -19.16
N GLU A 79 0.56 -12.37 -19.04
CA GLU A 79 1.14 -12.81 -17.77
C GLU A 79 1.37 -11.62 -16.83
N ARG A 80 1.88 -10.52 -17.38
CA ARG A 80 2.06 -9.28 -16.63
C ARG A 80 0.73 -8.74 -16.08
N LEU A 81 -0.32 -8.73 -16.92
CA LEU A 81 -1.67 -8.32 -16.51
C LEU A 81 -2.24 -9.26 -15.44
N ALA A 82 -2.07 -10.56 -15.57
CA ALA A 82 -2.51 -11.55 -14.59
C ALA A 82 -1.83 -11.34 -13.23
N ASN A 83 -0.52 -11.12 -13.24
CA ASN A 83 0.23 -10.83 -12.03
C ASN A 83 -0.24 -9.52 -11.36
N GLU A 84 -0.45 -8.46 -12.12
CA GLU A 84 -1.00 -7.21 -11.58
C GLU A 84 -2.39 -7.41 -10.95
N CYS A 85 -3.29 -8.13 -11.65
CA CYS A 85 -4.63 -8.44 -11.13
C CYS A 85 -4.59 -9.23 -9.83
N LYS A 86 -3.71 -10.24 -9.76
CA LYS A 86 -3.51 -11.08 -8.58
C LYS A 86 -3.05 -10.26 -7.36
N TYR A 87 -2.10 -9.36 -7.57
CA TYR A 87 -1.51 -8.57 -6.47
C TYR A 87 -2.26 -7.28 -6.16
N GLU A 88 -3.16 -6.81 -7.02
CA GLU A 88 -3.92 -5.58 -6.82
C GLU A 88 -4.63 -5.52 -5.45
N GLY A 89 -5.23 -6.62 -5.02
CA GLY A 89 -5.91 -6.72 -3.73
C GLY A 89 -4.96 -6.51 -2.55
N TYR A 90 -3.79 -7.12 -2.60
CA TYR A 90 -2.75 -6.99 -1.58
C TYR A 90 -2.19 -5.58 -1.53
N ILE A 91 -1.88 -4.99 -2.67
CA ILE A 91 -1.38 -3.62 -2.78
C ILE A 91 -2.41 -2.63 -2.23
N LYS A 92 -3.69 -2.78 -2.59
CA LYS A 92 -4.76 -1.92 -2.07
C LYS A 92 -4.93 -2.04 -0.56
N LYS A 93 -4.78 -3.24 0.00
CA LYS A 93 -4.81 -3.46 1.45
C LYS A 93 -3.64 -2.76 2.12
N GLN A 94 -2.43 -2.98 1.63
CA GLN A 94 -1.21 -2.38 2.16
C GLN A 94 -1.24 -0.84 2.10
N LEU A 95 -1.69 -0.26 0.99
CA LEU A 95 -1.85 1.20 0.87
C LEU A 95 -2.87 1.76 1.87
N ARG A 96 -3.95 1.03 2.14
CA ARG A 96 -4.92 1.44 3.17
C ARG A 96 -4.31 1.41 4.57
N GLU A 97 -3.50 0.39 4.87
CA GLU A 97 -2.78 0.29 6.15
C GLU A 97 -1.76 1.41 6.32
N ILE A 98 -0.98 1.72 5.28
CA ILE A 98 -0.03 2.85 5.28
C ILE A 98 -0.76 4.16 5.55
N LYS A 99 -1.84 4.47 4.81
CA LYS A 99 -2.63 5.69 5.02
C LYS A 99 -3.26 5.76 6.42
N ARG A 100 -3.70 4.62 6.96
CA ARG A 100 -4.23 4.54 8.32
C ARG A 100 -3.14 4.85 9.36
N ASN A 101 -1.95 4.29 9.17
CA ASN A 101 -0.81 4.52 10.06
C ASN A 101 -0.36 5.99 9.99
N GLU A 102 -0.22 6.57 8.80
CA GLU A 102 0.10 7.99 8.63
C GLU A 102 -0.92 8.90 9.32
N LYS A 103 -2.23 8.59 9.17
CA LYS A 103 -3.29 9.32 9.85
C LYS A 103 -3.19 9.18 11.38
N ASN A 104 -2.83 8.00 11.87
CA ASN A 104 -2.65 7.78 13.31
C ASN A 104 -1.46 8.58 13.84
N LEU A 105 -0.33 8.60 13.15
CA LEU A 105 0.86 9.36 13.55
C LEU A 105 0.60 10.87 13.63
N LYS A 106 -0.31 11.40 12.82
CA LYS A 106 -0.71 12.81 12.82
C LYS A 106 -1.74 13.16 13.88
N LYS A 107 -2.26 12.19 14.66
CA LYS A 107 -3.20 12.49 15.74
C LYS A 107 -2.54 13.35 16.81
N LEU A 108 -3.21 14.42 17.18
CA LEU A 108 -2.78 15.29 18.27
C LEU A 108 -2.98 14.58 19.61
N ILE A 109 -2.03 14.78 20.49
CA ILE A 109 -2.11 14.42 21.91
C ILE A 109 -2.61 15.66 22.65
N PRO A 110 -3.79 15.59 23.31
CA PRO A 110 -4.30 16.73 24.07
C PRO A 110 -3.30 17.16 25.16
N GLU A 111 -3.16 18.45 25.36
CA GLU A 111 -2.27 18.99 26.43
C GLU A 111 -2.76 18.58 27.83
N THR A 112 -4.05 18.31 27.96
CA THR A 112 -4.71 17.85 29.19
C THR A 112 -4.43 16.40 29.54
N ILE A 113 -3.77 15.62 28.65
CA ILE A 113 -3.51 14.20 28.90
C ILE A 113 -2.55 14.03 30.08
N ASN A 114 -2.95 13.20 31.05
CA ASN A 114 -2.08 12.80 32.14
C ASN A 114 -1.47 11.43 31.84
N PHE A 115 -0.18 11.41 31.45
CA PHE A 115 0.51 10.16 31.12
C PHE A 115 0.68 9.23 32.32
N GLU A 116 0.67 9.77 33.57
CA GLU A 116 0.78 8.97 34.80
C GLU A 116 -0.45 8.04 35.00
N GLU A 117 -1.62 8.49 34.55
CA GLU A 117 -2.87 7.76 34.68
C GLU A 117 -3.07 6.70 33.60
N ILE A 118 -2.17 6.60 32.60
CA ILE A 118 -2.31 5.59 31.55
C ILE A 118 -1.83 4.25 32.09
N GLU A 119 -2.79 3.35 32.32
CA GLU A 119 -2.48 1.98 32.74
C GLU A 119 -1.69 1.21 31.68
N GLY A 120 -0.72 0.42 32.11
CA GLY A 120 0.11 -0.43 31.24
C GLY A 120 1.35 0.28 30.66
N LEU A 121 1.54 1.57 30.89
CA LEU A 121 2.81 2.23 30.60
C LEU A 121 3.81 1.98 31.73
N SER A 122 5.07 1.70 31.40
CA SER A 122 6.16 1.62 32.39
C SER A 122 6.48 2.99 32.96
N ALA A 123 7.05 3.03 34.18
CA ALA A 123 7.45 4.28 34.84
C ALA A 123 8.40 5.12 33.95
N GLU A 124 9.38 4.48 33.30
CA GLU A 124 10.30 5.12 32.38
C GLU A 124 9.59 5.79 31.19
N VAL A 125 8.60 5.11 30.60
CA VAL A 125 7.82 5.65 29.47
C VAL A 125 6.98 6.84 29.91
N LYS A 126 6.35 6.78 31.07
CA LYS A 126 5.58 7.87 31.67
C LYS A 126 6.45 9.09 31.89
N GLU A 127 7.62 8.93 32.49
CA GLU A 127 8.59 10.00 32.76
C GLU A 127 9.04 10.67 31.45
N LYS A 128 9.44 9.87 30.44
CA LYS A 128 9.88 10.38 29.14
C LYS A 128 8.78 11.17 28.41
N LEU A 129 7.54 10.68 28.44
CA LEU A 129 6.40 11.37 27.84
C LEU A 129 6.06 12.66 28.57
N SER A 130 6.09 12.63 29.89
CA SER A 130 5.82 13.80 30.74
C SER A 130 6.88 14.89 30.57
N ALA A 131 8.15 14.50 30.40
CA ALA A 131 9.26 15.43 30.17
C ALA A 131 9.23 16.01 28.73
N SER A 132 8.99 15.18 27.71
CA SER A 132 9.07 15.58 26.30
C SER A 132 7.82 16.28 25.79
N ARG A 133 6.64 16.05 26.42
CA ARG A 133 5.33 16.62 26.04
C ARG A 133 5.09 16.57 24.52
N PRO A 134 5.10 15.37 23.88
CA PRO A 134 4.93 15.26 22.44
C PRO A 134 3.56 15.79 22.01
N LYS A 135 3.52 16.52 20.87
CA LYS A 135 2.27 17.10 20.34
C LYS A 135 1.46 16.10 19.52
N THR A 136 2.11 15.12 18.93
CA THR A 136 1.46 14.10 18.08
C THR A 136 1.89 12.71 18.50
N ILE A 137 1.10 11.71 18.09
CA ILE A 137 1.49 10.29 18.24
C ILE A 137 2.81 10.02 17.49
N GLY A 138 3.03 10.66 16.34
CA GLY A 138 4.29 10.56 15.60
C GLY A 138 5.49 11.09 16.37
N ASP A 139 5.34 12.21 17.11
CA ASP A 139 6.40 12.74 17.95
C ASP A 139 6.68 11.79 19.12
N ALA A 140 5.64 11.27 19.77
CA ALA A 140 5.78 10.28 20.82
C ALA A 140 6.53 9.02 20.34
N SER A 141 6.24 8.56 19.13
CA SER A 141 6.88 7.35 18.55
C SER A 141 8.38 7.51 18.24
N ARG A 142 8.89 8.75 18.20
CA ARG A 142 10.31 9.06 17.95
C ARG A 142 11.14 9.16 19.23
N ILE A 143 10.48 9.18 20.38
CA ILE A 143 11.18 9.23 21.67
C ILE A 143 11.83 7.87 21.93
N GLU A 144 13.11 7.85 22.22
CA GLU A 144 13.86 6.63 22.49
C GLU A 144 13.29 5.86 23.69
N GLY A 145 13.06 4.56 23.51
CA GLY A 145 12.46 3.70 24.53
C GLY A 145 10.92 3.62 24.48
N ILE A 146 10.25 4.39 23.63
CA ILE A 146 8.80 4.25 23.42
C ILE A 146 8.52 3.11 22.44
N THR A 147 7.83 2.09 22.92
CA THR A 147 7.49 0.90 22.12
C THR A 147 6.18 1.07 21.33
N PRO A 148 5.93 0.30 20.26
CA PRO A 148 4.64 0.28 19.58
C PRO A 148 3.46 -0.05 20.51
N ALA A 149 3.70 -0.87 21.54
CA ALA A 149 2.67 -1.17 22.56
C ALA A 149 2.31 0.08 23.37
N ALA A 150 3.30 0.85 23.81
CA ALA A 150 3.08 2.12 24.50
C ALA A 150 2.29 3.13 23.64
N ILE A 151 2.62 3.24 22.34
CA ILE A 151 1.89 4.09 21.38
C ILE A 151 0.42 3.64 21.26
N SER A 152 0.16 2.35 21.27
CA SER A 152 -1.21 1.82 21.25
C SER A 152 -2.00 2.23 22.50
N LEU A 153 -1.38 2.13 23.68
CA LEU A 153 -2.01 2.56 24.95
C LEU A 153 -2.31 4.05 24.97
N ILE A 154 -1.37 4.89 24.52
CA ILE A 154 -1.59 6.34 24.41
C ILE A 154 -2.74 6.64 23.45
N THR A 155 -2.80 5.94 22.30
CA THR A 155 -3.87 6.14 21.32
C THR A 155 -5.25 5.79 21.89
N VAL A 156 -5.35 4.73 22.72
CA VAL A 156 -6.58 4.35 23.42
C VAL A 156 -6.94 5.38 24.49
N ALA A 157 -5.97 5.87 25.24
CA ALA A 157 -6.20 6.90 26.26
C ALA A 157 -6.75 8.20 25.65
N ILE A 158 -6.20 8.64 24.52
CA ILE A 158 -6.70 9.81 23.77
C ILE A 158 -8.15 9.60 23.33
N ALA A 159 -8.50 8.40 22.84
CA ALA A 159 -9.86 8.10 22.41
C ALA A 159 -10.84 8.12 23.58
N LYS A 160 -10.44 7.64 24.77
CA LYS A 160 -11.27 7.67 25.99
C LYS A 160 -11.51 9.11 26.48
N ASN A 161 -10.47 9.97 26.47
CA ASN A 161 -10.61 11.36 26.88
C ASN A 161 -11.57 12.15 25.98
N ARG A 162 -11.50 11.95 24.65
CA ARG A 162 -12.44 12.61 23.73
C ARG A 162 -13.92 12.29 24.01
N ASN A 163 -14.21 11.10 24.51
CA ASN A 163 -15.58 10.72 24.84
C ASN A 163 -16.06 11.28 26.19
N ARG A 164 -15.13 11.73 27.07
CA ARG A 164 -15.47 12.38 28.33
C ARG A 164 -15.76 13.87 28.16
N ASP A 165 -15.15 14.51 27.16
CA ASP A 165 -15.34 15.95 26.89
C ASP A 165 -16.62 16.25 26.07
N VAL A 166 -17.38 15.22 25.67
CA VAL A 166 -18.63 15.33 24.87
C VAL A 166 -19.89 15.04 25.69
N THR A 167 -19.72 14.72 26.99
CA THR A 167 -20.86 14.47 27.92
C THR A 167 -20.96 15.57 28.92
#